data_399118a70ea01cfd20597dcfe6f43504
#
_entry.id   399118a70ea01cfd20597dcfe6f43504
#
_cell.length_a   1.000
_cell.length_b   1.000
_cell.length_c   1.000
_cell.angle_alpha   90.00
_cell.angle_beta   90.00
_cell.angle_gamma   90.00
#
_symmetry.space_group_name_H-M   'P 1'
#
loop_
_entity.id
_entity.type
_entity.pdbx_description
1 polymer ?
#
loop_
_entity_poly.entity_id
_entity_poly.type
_entity_poly.pdbx_seq_one_letter_code
_entity_poly.pdbx_strand_id
1 'polypeptide(L)'
;MRLIVAAIGRLKAGPERELAERYRDRVAKAGRGVGVRDIEIVEIRESRAAEPARRVLEESIALANIIPDRAVVVALDQTGENLDSGVITGVLRSWRDAGRPAVVLCIGGADGLGPELRGRADLVLAFGTATWPHQLVRIMLLEQLYRAVTILAGHPYHRA
;
A
#
# COMPACT_ATOMS: atom_id res chain seq x y z
N MET A 1 -4.86 -1.87 -14.53
CA MET A 1 -4.29 -1.05 -13.44
C MET A 1 -3.15 -1.81 -12.77
N ARG A 2 -2.04 -1.16 -12.40
CA ARG A 2 -0.94 -1.74 -11.62
C ARG A 2 -1.12 -1.38 -10.15
N LEU A 3 -0.70 -2.25 -9.25
CA LEU A 3 -0.59 -1.95 -7.81
C LEU A 3 0.89 -1.87 -7.44
N ILE A 4 1.29 -0.84 -6.73
CA ILE A 4 2.66 -0.63 -6.27
C ILE A 4 2.63 -0.40 -4.77
N VAL A 5 3.15 -1.34 -4.00
CA VAL A 5 3.34 -1.16 -2.56
C VAL A 5 4.74 -0.60 -2.36
N ALA A 6 4.81 0.69 -2.08
CA ALA A 6 6.05 1.42 -1.86
C ALA A 6 6.30 1.56 -0.36
N ALA A 7 7.35 0.95 0.14
CA ALA A 7 7.61 0.92 1.58
C ALA A 7 9.04 1.34 1.92
N ILE A 8 9.16 2.18 2.93
CA ILE A 8 10.44 2.46 3.57
C ILE A 8 10.87 1.26 4.40
N GLY A 9 12.14 0.91 4.30
CA GLY A 9 12.73 -0.25 4.97
C GLY A 9 12.56 -1.56 4.17
N ARG A 10 13.46 -2.48 4.44
CA ARG A 10 13.45 -3.83 3.85
C ARG A 10 12.94 -4.85 4.84
N LEU A 11 12.08 -5.75 4.40
CA LEU A 11 11.80 -6.95 5.16
C LEU A 11 13.03 -7.87 5.10
N LYS A 12 13.55 -8.23 6.27
CA LYS A 12 14.60 -9.24 6.38
C LYS A 12 14.04 -10.61 6.01
N ALA A 13 14.93 -11.55 5.69
CA ALA A 13 14.54 -12.95 5.53
C ALA A 13 13.85 -13.44 6.82
N GLY A 14 12.72 -14.11 6.68
CA GLY A 14 11.92 -14.59 7.81
C GLY A 14 10.41 -14.60 7.51
N PRO A 15 9.60 -14.92 8.52
CA PRO A 15 8.16 -15.15 8.37
C PRO A 15 7.39 -13.97 7.76
N GLU A 16 7.75 -12.75 8.13
CA GLU A 16 7.08 -11.53 7.65
C GLU A 16 7.30 -11.35 6.14
N ARG A 17 8.52 -11.60 5.67
CA ARG A 17 8.85 -11.53 4.24
C ARG A 17 8.12 -12.61 3.46
N GLU A 18 8.16 -13.84 3.94
CA GLU A 18 7.51 -14.99 3.31
C GLU A 18 5.99 -14.77 3.21
N LEU A 19 5.37 -14.21 4.26
CA LEU A 19 3.95 -13.92 4.27
C LEU A 19 3.59 -12.79 3.32
N ALA A 20 4.39 -11.72 3.27
CA ALA A 20 4.21 -10.61 2.34
C ALA A 20 4.30 -11.10 0.87
N GLU A 21 5.32 -11.89 0.55
CA GLU A 21 5.51 -12.47 -0.79
C GLU A 21 4.35 -13.40 -1.17
N ARG A 22 3.86 -14.22 -0.23
CA ARG A 22 2.70 -15.09 -0.43
C ARG A 22 1.45 -14.30 -0.81
N TYR A 23 1.15 -13.20 -0.11
CA TYR A 23 0.00 -12.36 -0.45
C TYR A 23 0.19 -11.63 -1.76
N ARG A 24 1.39 -11.09 -2.04
CA ARG A 24 1.71 -10.49 -3.34
C ARG A 24 1.41 -11.47 -4.48
N ASP A 25 1.88 -12.72 -4.39
CA ASP A 25 1.69 -13.73 -5.43
C ASP A 25 0.21 -14.09 -5.60
N ARG A 26 -0.54 -14.15 -4.50
CA ARG A 26 -2.00 -14.36 -4.56
C ARG A 26 -2.71 -13.20 -5.26
N VAL A 27 -2.34 -11.95 -4.97
CA VAL A 27 -2.87 -10.77 -5.67
C VAL A 27 -2.54 -10.84 -7.15
N ALA A 28 -1.28 -11.14 -7.51
CA ALA A 28 -0.84 -11.24 -8.89
C ALA A 28 -1.63 -12.30 -9.67
N LYS A 29 -1.92 -13.44 -9.04
CA LYS A 29 -2.69 -14.53 -9.65
C LYS A 29 -4.17 -14.17 -9.80
N ALA A 30 -4.82 -13.71 -8.73
CA ALA A 30 -6.26 -13.43 -8.72
C ALA A 30 -6.61 -12.11 -9.44
N GLY A 31 -5.72 -11.12 -9.42
CA GLY A 31 -5.97 -9.78 -9.93
C GLY A 31 -6.12 -9.70 -11.44
N ARG A 32 -5.46 -10.60 -12.20
CA ARG A 32 -5.50 -10.58 -13.68
C ARG A 32 -6.91 -10.65 -14.25
N GLY A 33 -7.75 -11.49 -13.67
CA GLY A 33 -9.14 -11.65 -14.09
C GLY A 33 -10.06 -10.47 -13.78
N VAL A 34 -9.61 -9.53 -12.92
CA VAL A 34 -10.39 -8.38 -12.47
C VAL A 34 -9.74 -7.04 -12.82
N GLY A 35 -8.84 -7.02 -13.79
CA GLY A 35 -8.22 -5.79 -14.31
C GLY A 35 -7.03 -5.25 -13.51
N VAL A 36 -6.53 -5.99 -12.53
CA VAL A 36 -5.25 -5.74 -11.88
C VAL A 36 -4.18 -6.50 -12.65
N ARG A 37 -3.38 -5.77 -13.44
CA ARG A 37 -2.41 -6.38 -14.37
C ARG A 37 -1.16 -6.90 -13.66
N ASP A 38 -0.74 -6.19 -12.62
CA ASP A 38 0.49 -6.48 -11.91
C ASP A 38 0.44 -5.90 -10.50
N ILE A 39 1.25 -6.50 -9.61
CA ILE A 39 1.54 -5.98 -8.27
C ILE A 39 3.03 -6.12 -7.99
N GLU A 40 3.66 -5.04 -7.56
CA GLU A 40 5.06 -5.01 -7.14
C GLU A 40 5.21 -4.44 -5.73
N ILE A 41 6.27 -4.85 -5.04
CA ILE A 41 6.69 -4.27 -3.77
C ILE A 41 8.02 -3.57 -4.02
N VAL A 42 8.03 -2.25 -3.83
CA VAL A 42 9.23 -1.42 -3.95
C VAL A 42 9.73 -1.09 -2.55
N GLU A 43 10.89 -1.60 -2.19
CA GLU A 43 11.54 -1.34 -0.92
C GLU A 43 12.55 -0.20 -1.07
N ILE A 44 12.33 0.88 -0.34
CA ILE A 44 13.20 2.06 -0.32
C ILE A 44 14.03 2.03 0.95
N ARG A 45 15.31 2.33 0.83
CA ARG A 45 16.21 2.35 1.99
C ARG A 45 15.79 3.44 2.97
N GLU A 46 15.78 3.12 4.27
CA GLU A 46 15.61 4.08 5.35
C GLU A 46 16.69 5.17 5.31
N SER A 47 16.28 6.39 5.60
CA SER A 47 17.24 7.50 5.76
C SER A 47 18.13 7.28 6.98
N ARG A 48 19.38 7.69 6.88
CA ARG A 48 20.36 7.67 7.97
C ARG A 48 20.55 9.02 8.65
N ALA A 49 19.71 10.00 8.32
CA ALA A 49 19.79 11.31 8.94
C ALA A 49 19.56 11.22 10.46
N ALA A 50 20.30 11.98 11.22
CA ALA A 50 20.20 11.98 12.68
C ALA A 50 18.85 12.52 13.16
N GLU A 51 18.34 13.55 12.49
CA GLU A 51 17.11 14.23 12.86
C GLU A 51 15.87 13.55 12.24
N PRO A 52 14.82 13.24 13.05
CA PRO A 52 13.58 12.62 12.57
C PRO A 52 12.93 13.39 11.41
N ALA A 53 12.83 14.71 11.52
CA ALA A 53 12.22 15.55 10.48
C ALA A 53 12.96 15.43 9.13
N ARG A 54 14.29 15.33 9.15
CA ARG A 54 15.09 15.14 7.95
C ARG A 54 14.91 13.75 7.37
N ARG A 55 14.83 12.69 8.22
CA ARG A 55 14.55 11.34 7.75
C ARG A 55 13.21 11.28 7.02
N VAL A 56 12.16 11.80 7.64
CA VAL A 56 10.82 11.86 7.04
C VAL A 56 10.83 12.58 5.69
N LEU A 57 11.54 13.70 5.60
CA LEU A 57 11.66 14.46 4.35
C LEU A 57 12.36 13.65 3.25
N GLU A 58 13.53 13.09 3.54
CA GLU A 58 14.32 12.31 2.57
C GLU A 58 13.55 11.07 2.09
N GLU A 59 12.88 10.36 3.00
CA GLU A 59 12.07 9.19 2.71
C GLU A 59 10.82 9.53 1.89
N SER A 60 10.15 10.64 2.22
CA SER A 60 8.98 11.11 1.46
C SER A 60 9.35 11.54 0.05
N ILE A 61 10.49 12.18 -0.15
CA ILE A 61 11.03 12.50 -1.48
C ILE A 61 11.30 11.21 -2.26
N ALA A 62 11.94 10.23 -1.63
CA ALA A 62 12.25 8.96 -2.28
C ALA A 62 10.97 8.19 -2.69
N LEU A 63 9.93 8.20 -1.85
CA LEU A 63 8.61 7.66 -2.19
C LEU A 63 7.97 8.44 -3.34
N ALA A 64 8.00 9.77 -3.31
CA ALA A 64 7.42 10.61 -4.35
C ALA A 64 8.05 10.37 -5.73
N ASN A 65 9.35 10.12 -5.78
CA ASN A 65 10.09 9.90 -7.03
C ASN A 65 9.72 8.60 -7.77
N ILE A 66 9.10 7.65 -7.09
CA ILE A 66 8.66 6.38 -7.73
C ILE A 66 7.19 6.40 -8.15
N ILE A 67 6.46 7.48 -7.88
CA ILE A 67 5.05 7.60 -8.24
C ILE A 67 4.93 7.92 -9.73
N PRO A 68 4.33 7.03 -10.54
CA PRO A 68 4.14 7.30 -11.96
C PRO A 68 3.14 8.42 -12.21
N ASP A 69 3.24 9.04 -13.37
CA ASP A 69 2.27 10.04 -13.80
C ASP A 69 0.84 9.49 -13.78
N ARG A 70 -0.10 10.31 -13.31
CA ARG A 70 -1.53 9.99 -13.20
C ARG A 70 -1.85 8.79 -12.28
N ALA A 71 -0.88 8.28 -11.53
CA ALA A 71 -1.16 7.26 -10.52
C ALA A 71 -2.00 7.84 -9.38
N VAL A 72 -2.81 6.97 -8.79
CA VAL A 72 -3.47 7.26 -7.51
C VAL A 72 -2.46 7.04 -6.40
N VAL A 73 -2.47 7.90 -5.39
CA VAL A 73 -1.61 7.82 -4.22
C VAL A 73 -2.45 7.49 -2.99
N VAL A 74 -2.13 6.39 -2.33
CA VAL A 74 -2.70 6.02 -1.03
C VAL A 74 -1.59 6.13 0.01
N ALA A 75 -1.78 6.96 1.01
CA ALA A 75 -0.86 7.08 2.15
C ALA A 75 -1.35 6.22 3.31
N LEU A 76 -0.52 5.30 3.81
CA LEU A 76 -0.79 4.53 5.02
C LEU A 76 -0.34 5.36 6.22
N ASP A 77 -1.29 5.86 7.00
CA ASP A 77 -1.02 6.70 8.17
C ASP A 77 -2.08 6.45 9.25
N GLN A 78 -1.70 6.45 10.53
CA GLN A 78 -2.61 6.21 11.65
C GLN A 78 -3.72 7.26 11.79
N THR A 79 -3.54 8.44 11.20
CA THR A 79 -4.54 9.51 11.18
C THR A 79 -5.53 9.41 10.01
N GLY A 80 -5.38 8.38 9.18
CA GLY A 80 -6.22 8.15 8.01
C GLY A 80 -7.60 7.60 8.33
N GLU A 81 -8.35 7.36 7.28
CA GLU A 81 -9.68 6.77 7.36
C GLU A 81 -9.61 5.26 7.66
N ASN A 82 -10.44 4.81 8.58
CA ASN A 82 -10.63 3.39 8.87
C ASN A 82 -11.74 2.85 7.96
N LEU A 83 -11.35 2.18 6.89
CA LEU A 83 -12.28 1.62 5.90
C LEU A 83 -12.41 0.11 6.06
N ASP A 84 -13.60 -0.41 5.91
CA ASP A 84 -13.81 -1.85 5.81
C ASP A 84 -13.36 -2.39 4.43
N SER A 85 -13.22 -3.71 4.34
CA SER A 85 -12.73 -4.38 3.14
C SER A 85 -13.62 -4.16 1.91
N GLY A 86 -14.93 -3.99 2.11
CA GLY A 86 -15.89 -3.70 1.04
C GLY A 86 -15.69 -2.31 0.47
N VAL A 87 -15.50 -1.31 1.35
CA VAL A 87 -15.22 0.07 0.95
C VAL A 87 -13.86 0.16 0.25
N ILE A 88 -12.81 -0.46 0.79
CA ILE A 88 -11.49 -0.53 0.12
C ILE A 88 -11.64 -1.13 -1.29
N THR A 89 -12.41 -2.20 -1.43
CA THR A 89 -12.69 -2.82 -2.73
C THR A 89 -13.44 -1.89 -3.68
N GLY A 90 -14.43 -1.17 -3.18
CA GLY A 90 -15.21 -0.19 -3.95
C GLY A 90 -14.33 0.94 -4.49
N VAL A 91 -13.45 1.47 -3.66
CA VAL A 91 -12.50 2.51 -4.04
C VAL A 91 -11.52 2.01 -5.11
N LEU A 92 -10.92 0.83 -4.95
CA LEU A 92 -10.06 0.21 -5.96
C LEU A 92 -10.78 -0.02 -7.29
N ARG A 93 -12.04 -0.46 -7.22
CA ARG A 93 -12.91 -0.63 -8.40
C ARG A 93 -13.09 0.70 -9.13
N SER A 94 -13.44 1.77 -8.41
CA SER A 94 -13.68 3.09 -9.01
C SER A 94 -12.44 3.62 -9.76
N TRP A 95 -11.25 3.48 -9.18
CA TRP A 95 -10.00 3.89 -9.84
C TRP A 95 -9.68 3.05 -11.07
N ARG A 96 -9.90 1.75 -10.99
CA ARG A 96 -9.74 0.84 -12.13
C ARG A 96 -10.69 1.23 -13.28
N ASP A 97 -11.97 1.44 -12.96
CA ASP A 97 -13.00 1.75 -13.95
C ASP A 97 -12.84 3.17 -14.53
N ALA A 98 -12.24 4.10 -13.79
CA ALA A 98 -11.80 5.39 -14.26
C ALA A 98 -10.51 5.33 -15.11
N GLY A 99 -9.98 4.14 -15.39
CA GLY A 99 -8.78 3.96 -16.23
C GLY A 99 -7.49 4.49 -15.60
N ARG A 100 -7.40 4.56 -14.27
CA ARG A 100 -6.17 4.96 -13.61
C ARG A 100 -5.07 3.94 -13.89
N PRO A 101 -3.85 4.37 -14.32
CA PRO A 101 -2.81 3.45 -14.75
C PRO A 101 -2.22 2.63 -13.60
N ALA A 102 -2.09 3.24 -12.43
CA ALA A 102 -1.53 2.62 -11.23
C ALA A 102 -2.14 3.19 -9.94
N VAL A 103 -2.06 2.41 -8.88
CA VAL A 103 -2.27 2.82 -7.49
C VAL A 103 -0.97 2.57 -6.74
N VAL A 104 -0.40 3.61 -6.14
CA VAL A 104 0.80 3.54 -5.30
C VAL A 104 0.38 3.65 -3.85
N LEU A 105 0.66 2.61 -3.06
CA LEU A 105 0.33 2.55 -1.64
C LEU A 105 1.63 2.76 -0.85
N CYS A 106 1.75 3.93 -0.23
CA CYS A 106 2.96 4.40 0.43
C CYS A 106 2.95 4.06 1.92
N ILE A 107 3.97 3.35 2.38
CA ILE A 107 4.20 3.01 3.79
C ILE A 107 5.48 3.70 4.24
N GLY A 108 5.36 4.58 5.23
CA GLY A 108 6.51 5.29 5.82
C GLY A 108 7.41 4.39 6.67
N GLY A 109 8.55 4.95 7.06
CA GLY A 109 9.45 4.34 8.03
C GLY A 109 8.97 4.55 9.48
N ALA A 110 9.92 4.44 10.42
CA ALA A 110 9.64 4.55 11.85
C ALA A 110 9.03 5.90 12.27
N ASP A 111 9.37 6.97 11.55
CA ASP A 111 8.89 8.33 11.82
C ASP A 111 7.65 8.73 10.97
N GLY A 112 7.08 7.79 10.20
CA GLY A 112 5.88 7.99 9.39
C GLY A 112 6.13 8.65 8.03
N LEU A 113 5.07 9.20 7.43
CA LEU A 113 5.08 9.88 6.13
C LEU A 113 5.10 11.40 6.30
N GLY A 114 5.83 12.09 5.43
CA GLY A 114 5.88 13.54 5.42
C GLY A 114 4.55 14.19 5.04
N PRO A 115 4.28 15.42 5.55
CA PRO A 115 3.02 16.12 5.34
C PRO A 115 2.73 16.40 3.85
N GLU A 116 3.75 16.65 3.05
CA GLU A 116 3.58 16.89 1.61
C GLU A 116 3.06 15.65 0.88
N LEU A 117 3.63 14.48 1.16
CA LEU A 117 3.18 13.23 0.55
C LEU A 117 1.77 12.86 1.00
N ARG A 118 1.46 13.07 2.29
CA ARG A 118 0.09 12.88 2.81
C ARG A 118 -0.90 13.86 2.20
N GLY A 119 -0.52 15.14 2.07
CA GLY A 119 -1.39 16.19 1.52
C GLY A 119 -1.72 16.01 0.03
N ARG A 120 -0.90 15.29 -0.73
CA ARG A 120 -1.17 14.96 -2.15
C ARG A 120 -1.78 13.57 -2.36
N ALA A 121 -2.02 12.82 -1.28
CA ALA A 121 -2.64 11.51 -1.38
C ALA A 121 -4.13 11.63 -1.74
N ASP A 122 -4.57 10.77 -2.66
CA ASP A 122 -6.00 10.63 -3.01
C ASP A 122 -6.79 9.95 -1.88
N LEU A 123 -6.10 9.19 -1.02
CA LEU A 123 -6.65 8.55 0.17
C LEU A 123 -5.55 8.43 1.23
N VAL A 124 -5.89 8.79 2.46
CA VAL A 124 -5.08 8.46 3.65
C VAL A 124 -5.81 7.34 4.38
N LEU A 125 -5.19 6.16 4.46
CA LEU A 125 -5.79 4.93 4.98
C LEU A 125 -5.14 4.51 6.29
N ALA A 126 -5.94 4.15 7.29
CA ALA A 126 -5.50 3.58 8.55
C ALA A 126 -6.04 2.15 8.76
N PHE A 127 -5.30 1.35 9.52
CA PHE A 127 -5.72 0.04 10.02
C PHE A 127 -6.01 0.10 11.53
N GLY A 128 -6.95 0.96 11.92
CA GLY A 128 -7.28 1.22 13.31
C GLY A 128 -6.47 2.37 13.91
N THR A 129 -6.78 2.72 15.15
CA THR A 129 -6.15 3.82 15.90
C THR A 129 -4.86 3.41 16.61
N ALA A 130 -4.59 2.11 16.68
CA ALA A 130 -3.36 1.59 17.28
C ALA A 130 -2.17 1.81 16.35
N THR A 131 -1.00 2.03 16.95
CA THR A 131 0.27 2.06 16.21
C THR A 131 0.70 0.64 15.87
N TRP A 132 0.95 0.40 14.60
CA TRP A 132 1.43 -0.88 14.08
C TRP A 132 2.87 -0.78 13.57
N PRO A 133 3.72 -1.79 13.79
CA PRO A 133 5.00 -1.89 13.11
C PRO A 133 4.81 -1.85 11.59
N HIS A 134 5.61 -1.06 10.89
CA HIS A 134 5.48 -0.89 9.43
C HIS A 134 5.57 -2.21 8.63
N GLN A 135 6.28 -3.21 9.16
CA GLN A 135 6.34 -4.57 8.60
C GLN A 135 4.97 -5.26 8.62
N LEU A 136 4.23 -5.15 9.74
CA LEU A 136 2.88 -5.70 9.86
C LEU A 136 1.88 -4.91 8.99
N VAL A 137 1.99 -3.59 8.94
CA VAL A 137 1.17 -2.76 8.04
C VAL A 137 1.30 -3.22 6.60
N ARG A 138 2.54 -3.54 6.15
CA ARG A 138 2.78 -4.07 4.80
C ARG A 138 2.04 -5.39 4.54
N ILE A 139 2.09 -6.31 5.49
CA ILE A 139 1.41 -7.61 5.38
C ILE A 139 -0.11 -7.42 5.38
N MET A 140 -0.64 -6.60 6.30
CA MET A 140 -2.06 -6.30 6.40
C MET A 140 -2.58 -5.65 5.10
N LEU A 141 -1.81 -4.71 4.54
CA LEU A 141 -2.14 -4.09 3.27
C LEU A 141 -2.20 -5.10 2.13
N LEU A 142 -1.19 -5.96 2.00
CA LEU A 142 -1.15 -7.00 0.97
C LEU A 142 -2.31 -8.00 1.13
N GLU A 143 -2.68 -8.34 2.36
CA GLU A 143 -3.87 -9.15 2.64
C GLU A 143 -5.15 -8.44 2.17
N GLN A 144 -5.33 -7.15 2.49
CA GLN A 144 -6.48 -6.38 2.06
C GLN A 144 -6.55 -6.23 0.53
N LEU A 145 -5.43 -6.07 -0.15
CA LEU A 145 -5.38 -6.08 -1.61
C LEU A 145 -5.79 -7.45 -2.18
N TYR A 146 -5.33 -8.55 -1.56
CA TYR A 146 -5.78 -9.89 -1.95
C TYR A 146 -7.28 -10.07 -1.72
N ARG A 147 -7.80 -9.67 -0.57
CA ARG A 147 -9.22 -9.69 -0.26
C ARG A 147 -10.03 -8.89 -1.27
N ALA A 148 -9.58 -7.68 -1.61
CA ALA A 148 -10.24 -6.83 -2.59
C ALA A 148 -10.31 -7.49 -3.98
N VAL A 149 -9.23 -8.06 -4.49
CA VAL A 149 -9.27 -8.75 -5.80
C VAL A 149 -10.14 -10.01 -5.76
N THR A 150 -10.24 -10.71 -4.63
CA THR A 150 -11.13 -11.85 -4.47
C THR A 150 -12.61 -11.44 -4.40
N ILE A 151 -12.94 -10.33 -3.74
CA ILE A 151 -14.29 -9.76 -3.77
C ILE A 151 -14.68 -9.36 -5.20
N LEU A 152 -13.77 -8.68 -5.93
CA LEU A 152 -14.01 -8.30 -7.32
C LEU A 152 -14.22 -9.50 -8.25
N ALA A 153 -13.56 -10.64 -7.94
CA ALA A 153 -13.69 -11.88 -8.69
C ALA A 153 -14.89 -12.76 -8.28
N GLY A 154 -15.65 -12.37 -7.26
CA GLY A 154 -16.72 -13.21 -6.71
C GLY A 154 -16.21 -14.50 -6.04
N HIS A 155 -14.94 -14.52 -5.58
CA HIS A 155 -14.32 -15.69 -4.96
C HIS A 155 -14.71 -15.79 -3.48
N PRO A 156 -14.97 -17.01 -2.92
CA PRO A 156 -15.47 -17.21 -1.55
C PRO A 156 -14.44 -16.94 -0.43
N TYR A 157 -13.29 -16.36 -0.72
CA TYR A 157 -12.32 -15.99 0.30
C TYR A 157 -12.88 -14.96 1.29
N HIS A 158 -13.63 -13.99 0.77
CA HIS A 158 -14.34 -13.02 1.61
C HIS A 158 -15.70 -13.60 2.01
N ARG A 159 -15.82 -13.92 3.28
CA ARG A 159 -17.12 -14.23 3.90
C ARG A 159 -17.59 -12.99 4.63
N ALA A 160 -18.71 -12.42 4.20
CA ALA A 160 -19.39 -11.35 4.92
C ALA A 160 -20.00 -11.89 6.23
#